data_576ec732d7654ec53aeb749e4bd085d9
#
_entry.id   576ec732d7654ec53aeb749e4bd085d9
#
_cell.length_a   1.000
_cell.length_b   1.000
_cell.length_c   1.000
_cell.angle_alpha   90.00
_cell.angle_beta   90.00
_cell.angle_gamma   90.00
#
_symmetry.space_group_name_H-M   'P 1'
#
loop_
_entity.id
_entity.type
_entity.pdbx_description
1 polymer ?
#
loop_
_entity_poly.entity_id
_entity_poly.type
_entity_poly.pdbx_seq_one_letter_code
_entity_poly.pdbx_strand_id
1 'polypeptide(L)'
;MAQFDIYESITNKILEQLAQGVIPWQRPWHGGLEGAKSYVTGKPYSLLNQLLLGREGYYLTWKQITDLGGRVKKGCKSNIVVFYKMTKTTETKMVDGEIKEEEKLIPVLRYYTVFHEEDCEGISPKGNKDEKPVSPLTPVEEAEKVVEGYYGREACKLNVELSNRAFYSPSEDSVTVPAMEQYDIVEEYYSTLFHETTHSTGHSSRLNRDMTGHFGSDSYSKEELVAELGAAFLVQKCGMDSAKAFKNSVAYIQSWSKKFKEDKKLIVSAASKAEKAVKFILTGERPTPVK
;
A
#
# COMPACT_ATOMS: atom_id res chain seq x y z
N MET A 1 -13.09 -25.14 17.94
CA MET A 1 -12.90 -24.56 16.61
C MET A 1 -11.78 -23.55 16.72
N ALA A 2 -10.76 -23.62 15.86
CA ALA A 2 -9.69 -22.61 15.88
C ALA A 2 -10.30 -21.24 15.54
N GLN A 3 -9.97 -20.22 16.33
CA GLN A 3 -10.43 -18.86 16.08
C GLN A 3 -9.81 -18.38 14.75
N PHE A 4 -10.61 -17.82 13.84
CA PHE A 4 -10.13 -17.29 12.55
C PHE A 4 -9.15 -16.12 12.79
N ASP A 5 -7.89 -16.33 12.42
CA ASP A 5 -6.85 -15.30 12.50
C ASP A 5 -6.79 -14.55 11.16
N ILE A 6 -7.27 -13.31 11.17
CA ILE A 6 -7.32 -12.44 9.99
C ILE A 6 -5.92 -12.08 9.48
N TYR A 7 -4.94 -11.89 10.38
CA TYR A 7 -3.56 -11.59 9.99
C TYR A 7 -2.92 -12.77 9.28
N GLU A 8 -3.15 -13.98 9.80
CA GLU A 8 -2.69 -15.21 9.18
C GLU A 8 -3.32 -15.42 7.79
N SER A 9 -4.62 -15.17 7.67
CA SER A 9 -5.32 -15.27 6.38
C SER A 9 -4.78 -14.30 5.33
N ILE A 10 -4.50 -13.05 5.72
CA ILE A 10 -3.90 -12.04 4.86
C ILE A 10 -2.51 -12.47 4.43
N THR A 11 -1.67 -12.84 5.38
CA THR A 11 -0.28 -13.24 5.14
C THR A 11 -0.19 -14.47 4.26
N ASN A 12 -1.03 -15.49 4.48
CA ASN A 12 -1.07 -16.69 3.65
C ASN A 12 -1.43 -16.35 2.20
N LYS A 13 -2.38 -15.42 1.97
CA LYS A 13 -2.73 -14.99 0.61
C LYS A 13 -1.55 -14.31 -0.11
N ILE A 14 -0.74 -13.52 0.58
CA ILE A 14 0.49 -12.93 0.03
C ILE A 14 1.54 -14.01 -0.23
N LEU A 15 1.72 -14.94 0.70
CA LEU A 15 2.67 -16.06 0.55
C LEU A 15 2.31 -16.97 -0.63
N GLU A 16 1.02 -17.24 -0.85
CA GLU A 16 0.55 -18.00 -2.02
C GLU A 16 0.92 -17.32 -3.34
N GLN A 17 0.80 -16.00 -3.43
CA GLN A 17 1.19 -15.23 -4.61
C GLN A 17 2.71 -15.27 -4.81
N LEU A 18 3.49 -15.06 -3.74
CA LEU A 18 4.95 -15.16 -3.78
C LEU A 18 5.44 -16.57 -4.20
N ALA A 19 4.75 -17.61 -3.72
CA ALA A 19 5.07 -19.00 -4.13
C ALA A 19 4.82 -19.26 -5.62
N GLN A 20 3.92 -18.49 -6.24
CA GLN A 20 3.67 -18.53 -7.69
C GLN A 20 4.63 -17.62 -8.48
N GLY A 21 5.63 -17.02 -7.84
CA GLY A 21 6.55 -16.08 -8.46
C GLY A 21 5.95 -14.71 -8.69
N VAL A 22 4.79 -14.43 -8.10
CA VAL A 22 4.10 -13.14 -8.22
C VAL A 22 4.35 -12.29 -6.99
N ILE A 23 4.95 -11.12 -7.18
CA ILE A 23 5.11 -10.12 -6.13
C ILE A 23 3.89 -9.19 -6.16
N PRO A 24 3.02 -9.22 -5.14
CA PRO A 24 1.72 -8.55 -5.21
C PRO A 24 1.79 -7.04 -5.48
N TRP A 25 2.80 -6.35 -4.96
CA TRP A 25 2.99 -4.91 -5.13
C TRP A 25 3.72 -4.51 -6.41
N GLN A 26 4.22 -5.47 -7.19
CA GLN A 26 4.89 -5.24 -8.47
C GLN A 26 4.06 -5.69 -9.68
N ARG A 27 2.78 -5.97 -9.48
CA ARG A 27 1.90 -6.33 -10.60
C ARG A 27 1.64 -5.12 -11.49
N PRO A 28 1.72 -5.29 -12.82
CA PRO A 28 1.24 -4.25 -13.72
C PRO A 28 -0.29 -4.17 -13.61
N TRP A 29 -0.77 -3.09 -13.05
CA TRP A 29 -2.20 -2.77 -13.04
C TRP A 29 -2.50 -2.00 -14.32
N HIS A 30 -3.00 -2.70 -15.33
CA HIS A 30 -3.44 -2.06 -16.56
C HIS A 30 -4.83 -1.47 -16.33
N GLY A 31 -4.93 -0.19 -16.15
CA GLY A 31 -6.24 0.43 -16.02
C GLY A 31 -6.28 1.77 -15.26
N GLY A 32 -5.14 2.37 -14.93
CA GLY A 32 -5.04 3.71 -14.31
C GLY A 32 -5.27 3.72 -12.81
N LEU A 33 -5.24 4.90 -12.30
CA LEU A 33 -5.09 5.41 -10.95
C LEU A 33 -6.04 4.88 -9.85
N GLU A 34 -7.01 4.04 -10.15
CA GLU A 34 -8.12 3.80 -9.23
C GLU A 34 -8.29 2.33 -8.82
N GLY A 35 -7.67 1.38 -9.53
CA GLY A 35 -7.63 -0.04 -9.15
C GLY A 35 -8.99 -0.65 -8.78
N ALA A 36 -9.01 -1.43 -7.72
CA ALA A 36 -10.22 -2.01 -7.17
C ALA A 36 -11.05 -0.99 -6.40
N LYS A 37 -12.37 -0.94 -6.63
CA LYS A 37 -13.31 0.02 -6.05
C LYS A 37 -14.53 -0.68 -5.42
N SER A 38 -15.12 -0.02 -4.44
CA SER A 38 -16.43 -0.39 -3.94
C SER A 38 -17.50 -0.05 -4.98
N TYR A 39 -18.29 -1.02 -5.39
CA TYR A 39 -19.36 -0.81 -6.36
C TYR A 39 -20.40 0.23 -5.88
N VAL A 40 -20.77 0.22 -4.60
CA VAL A 40 -21.79 1.11 -4.05
C VAL A 40 -21.30 2.54 -3.91
N THR A 41 -20.09 2.73 -3.41
CA THR A 41 -19.57 4.08 -3.11
C THR A 41 -18.72 4.67 -4.23
N GLY A 42 -18.25 3.87 -5.19
CA GLY A 42 -17.29 4.26 -6.21
C GLY A 42 -15.88 4.56 -5.66
N LYS A 43 -15.68 4.49 -4.35
CA LYS A 43 -14.39 4.81 -3.73
C LYS A 43 -13.39 3.68 -3.92
N PRO A 44 -12.11 4.01 -4.20
CA PRO A 44 -11.05 3.01 -4.26
C PRO A 44 -10.84 2.35 -2.88
N TYR A 45 -10.45 1.10 -2.90
CA TYR A 45 -10.02 0.38 -1.71
C TYR A 45 -8.63 0.85 -1.26
N SER A 46 -8.34 0.65 0.05
CA SER A 46 -7.03 0.92 0.63
C SER A 46 -5.92 0.12 -0.05
N LEU A 47 -4.67 0.57 0.09
CA LEU A 47 -3.49 -0.07 -0.47
C LEU A 47 -3.43 -1.56 -0.15
N LEU A 48 -3.63 -1.95 1.11
CA LEU A 48 -3.68 -3.35 1.51
C LEU A 48 -4.77 -4.13 0.76
N ASN A 49 -5.97 -3.56 0.63
CA ASN A 49 -7.06 -4.22 -0.08
C ASN A 49 -6.80 -4.33 -1.59
N GLN A 50 -6.11 -3.35 -2.19
CA GLN A 50 -5.65 -3.46 -3.58
C GLN A 50 -4.76 -4.70 -3.76
N LEU A 51 -3.79 -4.92 -2.86
CA LEU A 51 -2.91 -6.09 -2.88
C LEU A 51 -3.69 -7.40 -2.71
N LEU A 52 -4.68 -7.42 -1.81
CA LEU A 52 -5.49 -8.62 -1.54
C LEU A 52 -6.43 -8.94 -2.69
N LEU A 53 -7.04 -7.96 -3.33
CA LEU A 53 -7.97 -8.15 -4.43
C LEU A 53 -7.25 -8.55 -5.71
N GLY A 54 -6.09 -7.95 -5.98
CA GLY A 54 -5.22 -8.33 -7.08
C GLY A 54 -5.82 -8.18 -8.48
N ARG A 55 -7.00 -7.54 -8.61
CA ARG A 55 -7.73 -7.31 -9.86
C ARG A 55 -8.46 -5.98 -9.75
N GLU A 56 -8.40 -5.20 -10.80
CA GLU A 56 -9.15 -3.94 -10.94
C GLU A 56 -10.65 -4.18 -11.07
N GLY A 57 -11.42 -3.10 -10.94
CA GLY A 57 -12.86 -3.11 -11.15
C GLY A 57 -13.67 -2.96 -9.87
N TYR A 58 -14.94 -3.24 -9.94
CA TYR A 58 -15.86 -2.99 -8.85
C TYR A 58 -16.19 -4.26 -8.08
N TYR A 59 -16.27 -4.11 -6.76
CA TYR A 59 -16.51 -5.20 -5.83
C TYR A 59 -17.73 -4.94 -4.96
N LEU A 60 -18.52 -6.00 -4.71
CA LEU A 60 -19.74 -5.98 -3.94
C LEU A 60 -19.71 -7.07 -2.86
N THR A 61 -20.34 -6.80 -1.72
CA THR A 61 -20.66 -7.84 -0.75
C THR A 61 -21.85 -8.68 -1.25
N TRP A 62 -21.99 -9.90 -0.72
CA TRP A 62 -23.16 -10.76 -1.02
C TRP A 62 -24.50 -10.04 -0.83
N LYS A 63 -24.64 -9.31 0.29
CA LYS A 63 -25.85 -8.54 0.57
C LYS A 63 -26.12 -7.48 -0.52
N GLN A 64 -25.09 -6.73 -0.95
CA GLN A 64 -25.25 -5.72 -2.00
C GLN A 64 -25.67 -6.33 -3.34
N ILE A 65 -25.12 -7.51 -3.68
CA ILE A 65 -25.51 -8.25 -4.90
C ILE A 65 -26.99 -8.63 -4.83
N THR A 66 -27.43 -9.20 -3.70
CA THR A 66 -28.82 -9.61 -3.49
C THR A 66 -29.78 -8.42 -3.49
N ASP A 67 -29.41 -7.32 -2.82
CA ASP A 67 -30.22 -6.08 -2.77
C ASP A 67 -30.41 -5.46 -4.17
N LEU A 68 -29.46 -5.69 -5.09
CA LEU A 68 -29.56 -5.28 -6.49
C LEU A 68 -30.29 -6.31 -7.40
N GLY A 69 -30.80 -7.40 -6.83
CA GLY A 69 -31.48 -8.45 -7.59
C GLY A 69 -30.53 -9.40 -8.33
N GLY A 70 -29.23 -9.31 -8.06
CA GLY A 70 -28.20 -10.14 -8.69
C GLY A 70 -27.88 -11.40 -7.90
N ARG A 71 -27.01 -12.22 -8.47
CA ARG A 71 -26.44 -13.42 -7.84
C ARG A 71 -24.99 -13.63 -8.25
N VAL A 72 -24.23 -14.32 -7.41
CA VAL A 72 -22.85 -14.75 -7.74
C VAL A 72 -22.92 -15.94 -8.70
N LYS A 73 -22.09 -15.91 -9.74
CA LYS A 73 -21.96 -17.03 -10.70
C LYS A 73 -21.46 -18.28 -9.99
N LYS A 74 -21.95 -19.44 -10.41
CA LYS A 74 -21.54 -20.74 -9.85
C LYS A 74 -20.02 -20.95 -10.02
N GLY A 75 -19.36 -21.29 -8.92
CA GLY A 75 -17.91 -21.57 -8.90
C GLY A 75 -17.03 -20.36 -8.64
N CYS A 76 -17.56 -19.14 -8.66
CA CYS A 76 -16.78 -17.94 -8.30
C CYS A 76 -16.49 -17.88 -6.81
N LYS A 77 -15.25 -17.49 -6.46
CA LYS A 77 -14.79 -17.40 -5.09
C LYS A 77 -14.87 -15.97 -4.59
N SER A 78 -15.18 -15.80 -3.30
CA SER A 78 -15.11 -14.50 -2.65
C SER A 78 -13.68 -14.08 -2.40
N ASN A 79 -13.47 -12.76 -2.35
CA ASN A 79 -12.24 -12.14 -1.89
C ASN A 79 -12.46 -11.51 -0.51
N ILE A 80 -11.39 -11.41 0.29
CA ILE A 80 -11.42 -10.75 1.60
C ILE A 80 -10.92 -9.31 1.41
N VAL A 81 -11.67 -8.35 1.97
CA VAL A 81 -11.23 -6.98 2.19
C VAL A 81 -11.25 -6.67 3.68
N VAL A 82 -10.31 -5.86 4.13
CA VAL A 82 -10.13 -5.55 5.54
C VAL A 82 -10.24 -4.04 5.81
N PHE A 83 -10.64 -3.70 7.02
CA PHE A 83 -10.73 -2.32 7.47
C PHE A 83 -10.57 -2.26 8.98
N TYR A 84 -10.10 -1.12 9.47
CA TYR A 84 -10.04 -0.87 10.91
C TYR A 84 -11.35 -0.26 11.39
N LYS A 85 -11.96 -0.90 12.39
CA LYS A 85 -13.10 -0.36 13.13
C LYS A 85 -12.62 0.08 14.51
N MET A 86 -12.84 1.35 14.84
CA MET A 86 -12.61 1.82 16.21
C MET A 86 -13.65 1.17 17.14
N THR A 87 -13.17 0.48 18.14
CA THR A 87 -14.00 -0.27 19.10
C THR A 87 -13.67 0.23 20.50
N LYS A 88 -14.70 0.55 21.27
CA LYS A 88 -14.53 0.89 22.69
C LYS A 88 -14.10 -0.35 23.47
N THR A 89 -13.10 -0.20 24.29
CA THR A 89 -12.68 -1.18 25.30
C THR A 89 -12.50 -0.46 26.62
N THR A 90 -12.70 -1.18 27.72
CA THR A 90 -12.46 -0.66 29.07
C THR A 90 -11.11 -1.16 29.54
N GLU A 91 -10.22 -0.27 29.89
CA GLU A 91 -8.94 -0.57 30.52
C GLU A 91 -9.01 -0.23 32.00
N THR A 92 -8.71 -1.20 32.84
CA THR A 92 -8.69 -1.02 34.29
C THR A 92 -7.30 -0.58 34.72
N LYS A 93 -7.19 0.61 35.32
CA LYS A 93 -5.93 1.13 35.86
C LYS A 93 -6.04 1.31 37.36
N MET A 94 -4.97 0.98 38.09
CA MET A 94 -4.85 1.31 39.51
C MET A 94 -4.23 2.73 39.58
N VAL A 95 -5.00 3.69 40.12
CA VAL A 95 -4.55 5.07 40.32
C VAL A 95 -4.81 5.38 41.82
N ASP A 96 -3.76 5.70 42.56
CA ASP A 96 -3.81 6.05 43.98
C ASP A 96 -4.44 4.95 44.88
N GLY A 97 -4.27 3.68 44.48
CA GLY A 97 -4.83 2.53 45.24
C GLY A 97 -6.30 2.22 44.92
N GLU A 98 -6.94 2.98 44.05
CA GLU A 98 -8.30 2.75 43.56
C GLU A 98 -8.31 2.22 42.11
N ILE A 99 -9.21 1.28 41.87
CA ILE A 99 -9.45 0.75 40.51
C ILE A 99 -10.30 1.77 39.73
N LYS A 100 -9.71 2.37 38.70
CA LYS A 100 -10.43 3.24 37.78
C LYS A 100 -10.55 2.57 36.43
N GLU A 101 -11.77 2.56 35.89
CA GLU A 101 -12.06 2.13 34.53
C GLU A 101 -11.98 3.30 33.57
N GLU A 102 -11.17 3.19 32.52
CA GLU A 102 -11.02 4.19 31.47
C GLU A 102 -11.48 3.60 30.13
N GLU A 103 -12.45 4.25 29.48
CA GLU A 103 -12.85 3.87 28.13
C GLU A 103 -11.77 4.30 27.13
N LYS A 104 -11.28 3.33 26.35
CA LYS A 104 -10.29 3.55 25.30
C LYS A 104 -10.81 3.06 23.97
N LEU A 105 -10.59 3.85 22.92
CA LEU A 105 -10.84 3.44 21.56
C LEU A 105 -9.61 2.71 21.00
N ILE A 106 -9.79 1.46 20.61
CA ILE A 106 -8.75 0.67 19.95
C ILE A 106 -9.16 0.33 18.50
N PRO A 107 -8.22 0.38 17.54
CA PRO A 107 -8.48 -0.06 16.17
C PRO A 107 -8.49 -1.59 16.14
N VAL A 108 -9.64 -2.17 15.79
CA VAL A 108 -9.78 -3.61 15.60
C VAL A 108 -9.90 -3.91 14.11
N LEU A 109 -9.04 -4.77 13.60
CA LEU A 109 -9.09 -5.21 12.21
C LEU A 109 -10.32 -6.10 12.00
N ARG A 110 -11.14 -5.73 11.02
CA ARG A 110 -12.33 -6.45 10.59
C ARG A 110 -12.22 -6.80 9.13
N TYR A 111 -13.02 -7.75 8.65
CA TYR A 111 -13.06 -8.12 7.24
C TYR A 111 -14.48 -8.27 6.73
N TYR A 112 -14.63 -8.11 5.41
CA TYR A 112 -15.80 -8.50 4.64
C TYR A 112 -15.38 -9.40 3.48
N THR A 113 -16.28 -10.24 3.04
CA THR A 113 -16.15 -10.97 1.78
C THR A 113 -16.83 -10.18 0.67
N VAL A 114 -16.14 -10.05 -0.45
CA VAL A 114 -16.61 -9.34 -1.63
C VAL A 114 -16.39 -10.17 -2.89
N PHE A 115 -17.18 -9.89 -3.91
CA PHE A 115 -17.10 -10.51 -5.24
C PHE A 115 -16.85 -9.42 -6.28
N HIS A 116 -16.10 -9.75 -7.31
CA HIS A 116 -15.91 -8.85 -8.45
C HIS A 116 -17.22 -8.77 -9.25
N GLU A 117 -17.54 -7.60 -9.82
CA GLU A 117 -18.78 -7.39 -10.57
C GLU A 117 -18.94 -8.37 -11.75
N GLU A 118 -17.84 -8.72 -12.43
CA GLU A 118 -17.87 -9.70 -13.52
C GLU A 118 -18.15 -11.14 -13.05
N ASP A 119 -17.97 -11.42 -11.77
CA ASP A 119 -18.31 -12.71 -11.15
C ASP A 119 -19.79 -12.78 -10.73
N CYS A 120 -20.58 -11.75 -11.07
CA CYS A 120 -21.98 -11.62 -10.74
C CYS A 120 -22.87 -11.64 -11.99
N GLU A 121 -24.11 -12.03 -11.81
CA GLU A 121 -25.19 -11.99 -12.81
C GLU A 121 -26.33 -11.11 -12.30
N GLY A 122 -27.07 -10.46 -13.19
CA GLY A 122 -28.25 -9.66 -12.84
C GLY A 122 -27.93 -8.29 -12.25
N ILE A 123 -26.67 -7.85 -12.29
CA ILE A 123 -26.25 -6.48 -11.94
C ILE A 123 -25.69 -5.79 -13.17
N SER A 124 -25.83 -4.45 -13.23
CA SER A 124 -25.23 -3.65 -14.32
C SER A 124 -23.76 -3.46 -14.06
N PRO A 125 -22.84 -3.90 -14.95
CA PRO A 125 -21.43 -3.64 -14.78
C PRO A 125 -21.12 -2.14 -14.75
N LYS A 126 -20.28 -1.69 -13.81
CA LYS A 126 -19.75 -0.32 -13.75
C LYS A 126 -18.38 -0.20 -14.42
N GLY A 127 -17.69 -1.34 -14.62
CA GLY A 127 -16.39 -1.40 -15.25
C GLY A 127 -16.43 -0.98 -16.70
N ASN A 128 -15.41 -0.31 -17.17
CA ASN A 128 -15.11 0.05 -18.57
C ASN A 128 -16.10 0.93 -19.34
N LYS A 129 -17.15 1.48 -18.74
CA LYS A 129 -18.03 2.42 -19.46
C LYS A 129 -17.57 3.87 -19.41
N ASP A 130 -16.76 4.21 -18.45
CA ASP A 130 -16.17 5.53 -18.38
C ASP A 130 -14.75 5.42 -18.96
N GLU A 131 -14.55 5.94 -20.14
CA GLU A 131 -13.22 6.29 -20.62
C GLU A 131 -12.60 7.11 -19.49
N LYS A 132 -11.58 6.54 -18.85
CA LYS A 132 -10.82 7.27 -17.83
C LYS A 132 -10.40 8.58 -18.47
N PRO A 133 -10.52 9.72 -17.78
CA PRO A 133 -9.82 10.88 -18.25
C PRO A 133 -8.34 10.48 -18.30
N VAL A 134 -7.87 10.19 -19.51
CA VAL A 134 -6.45 9.98 -19.76
C VAL A 134 -5.82 11.29 -19.33
N SER A 135 -4.92 11.24 -18.35
CA SER A 135 -4.14 12.43 -18.03
C SER A 135 -3.54 12.94 -19.32
N PRO A 136 -3.63 14.23 -19.62
CA PRO A 136 -2.97 14.79 -20.79
C PRO A 136 -1.43 14.68 -20.69
N LEU A 137 -0.92 14.32 -19.51
CA LEU A 137 0.50 14.17 -19.21
C LEU A 137 0.95 12.73 -19.52
N THR A 138 2.20 12.61 -19.97
CA THR A 138 2.89 11.31 -20.04
C THR A 138 3.16 10.77 -18.65
N PRO A 139 3.42 9.46 -18.50
CA PRO A 139 3.81 8.88 -17.20
C PRO A 139 5.03 9.57 -16.56
N VAL A 140 5.98 10.05 -17.37
CA VAL A 140 7.16 10.79 -16.88
C VAL A 140 6.74 12.15 -16.33
N GLU A 141 5.91 12.91 -17.07
CA GLU A 141 5.41 14.20 -16.61
C GLU A 141 4.56 14.09 -15.34
N GLU A 142 3.79 13.03 -15.19
CA GLU A 142 3.07 12.75 -13.93
C GLU A 142 4.04 12.47 -12.78
N ALA A 143 5.13 11.73 -13.02
CA ALA A 143 6.13 11.46 -12.01
C ALA A 143 6.90 12.73 -11.61
N GLU A 144 7.31 13.55 -12.58
CA GLU A 144 7.95 14.84 -12.31
C GLU A 144 7.04 15.77 -11.49
N LYS A 145 5.76 15.82 -11.81
CA LYS A 145 4.79 16.60 -11.04
C LYS A 145 4.71 16.13 -9.58
N VAL A 146 4.80 14.82 -9.32
CA VAL A 146 4.85 14.27 -7.96
C VAL A 146 6.14 14.70 -7.26
N VAL A 147 7.29 14.58 -7.94
CA VAL A 147 8.61 14.97 -7.42
C VAL A 147 8.64 16.47 -7.09
N GLU A 148 8.31 17.33 -8.05
CA GLU A 148 8.25 18.78 -7.86
C GLU A 148 7.30 19.16 -6.72
N GLY A 149 6.11 18.54 -6.68
CA GLY A 149 5.10 18.79 -5.65
C GLY A 149 5.59 18.43 -4.25
N TYR A 150 6.33 17.33 -4.09
CA TYR A 150 6.88 16.91 -2.81
C TYR A 150 8.07 17.76 -2.39
N TYR A 151 9.12 17.84 -3.20
CA TYR A 151 10.35 18.56 -2.86
C TYR A 151 10.19 20.09 -2.86
N GLY A 152 9.21 20.62 -3.59
CA GLY A 152 8.84 22.03 -3.51
C GLY A 152 8.09 22.41 -2.21
N ARG A 153 7.50 21.43 -1.52
CA ARG A 153 6.72 21.62 -0.30
C ARG A 153 7.49 21.27 0.97
N GLU A 154 8.36 20.27 0.89
CA GLU A 154 9.09 19.75 2.04
C GLU A 154 10.53 20.28 2.07
N ALA A 155 11.14 20.34 3.28
CA ALA A 155 12.52 20.78 3.43
C ALA A 155 13.55 19.72 2.99
N CYS A 156 13.13 18.51 2.64
CA CYS A 156 13.97 17.44 2.16
C CYS A 156 14.71 17.85 0.86
N LYS A 157 16.00 17.65 0.82
CA LYS A 157 16.80 17.96 -0.38
C LYS A 157 16.81 16.78 -1.34
N LEU A 158 16.76 17.04 -2.63
CA LEU A 158 16.98 16.03 -3.67
C LEU A 158 18.33 16.29 -4.35
N ASN A 159 19.22 15.30 -4.28
CA ASN A 159 20.51 15.30 -4.96
C ASN A 159 20.46 14.25 -6.08
N VAL A 160 20.62 14.67 -7.32
CA VAL A 160 20.77 13.80 -8.49
C VAL A 160 22.20 13.92 -8.97
N GLU A 161 22.97 12.85 -8.93
CA GLU A 161 24.41 12.88 -9.20
C GLU A 161 24.90 11.61 -9.89
N LEU A 162 26.07 11.65 -10.50
CA LEU A 162 26.73 10.46 -11.02
C LEU A 162 27.21 9.59 -9.85
N SER A 163 26.46 8.54 -9.55
CA SER A 163 26.67 7.67 -8.40
C SER A 163 26.22 6.23 -8.72
N ASN A 164 26.68 5.27 -7.94
CA ASN A 164 26.17 3.90 -7.96
C ASN A 164 25.32 3.56 -6.71
N ARG A 165 24.91 4.59 -5.97
CA ARG A 165 24.16 4.44 -4.72
C ARG A 165 22.96 5.37 -4.71
N ALA A 166 21.83 4.84 -4.27
CA ALA A 166 20.67 5.62 -3.88
C ALA A 166 20.45 5.45 -2.37
N PHE A 167 20.10 6.52 -1.68
CA PHE A 167 19.81 6.48 -0.25
C PHE A 167 19.11 7.76 0.23
N TYR A 168 18.32 7.60 1.29
CA TYR A 168 17.87 8.72 2.11
C TYR A 168 18.79 8.88 3.34
N SER A 169 19.25 10.09 3.63
CA SER A 169 20.02 10.45 4.83
C SER A 169 19.11 11.18 5.83
N PRO A 170 18.71 10.53 6.95
CA PRO A 170 17.88 11.18 7.96
C PRO A 170 18.56 12.37 8.66
N SER A 171 19.89 12.31 8.83
CA SER A 171 20.66 13.36 9.51
C SER A 171 20.80 14.64 8.68
N GLU A 172 20.81 14.51 7.35
CA GLU A 172 20.92 15.63 6.41
C GLU A 172 19.57 16.03 5.82
N ASP A 173 18.57 15.21 6.07
CA ASP A 173 17.24 15.26 5.44
C ASP A 173 17.35 15.43 3.93
N SER A 174 18.07 14.49 3.31
CA SER A 174 18.35 14.50 1.88
C SER A 174 18.17 13.13 1.25
N VAL A 175 17.60 13.11 0.05
CA VAL A 175 17.55 11.96 -0.86
C VAL A 175 18.65 12.14 -1.90
N THR A 176 19.45 11.11 -2.10
CA THR A 176 20.47 11.04 -3.17
C THR A 176 20.15 9.87 -4.09
N VAL A 177 20.09 10.12 -5.40
CA VAL A 177 19.86 9.09 -6.42
C VAL A 177 20.83 9.27 -7.59
N PRO A 178 21.19 8.16 -8.27
CA PRO A 178 21.94 8.24 -9.53
C PRO A 178 21.18 9.06 -10.58
N ALA A 179 21.91 9.72 -11.48
CA ALA A 179 21.31 10.44 -12.58
C ALA A 179 20.52 9.50 -13.50
N MET A 180 19.43 10.00 -14.09
CA MET A 180 18.48 9.20 -14.88
C MET A 180 19.17 8.44 -16.02
N GLU A 181 20.20 9.03 -16.62
CA GLU A 181 20.97 8.46 -17.73
C GLU A 181 21.76 7.18 -17.33
N GLN A 182 21.87 6.89 -16.03
CA GLN A 182 22.53 5.69 -15.50
C GLN A 182 21.60 4.48 -15.42
N TYR A 183 20.31 4.65 -15.70
CA TYR A 183 19.32 3.58 -15.69
C TYR A 183 18.99 3.11 -17.09
N ASP A 184 18.75 1.80 -17.23
CA ASP A 184 18.38 1.19 -18.52
C ASP A 184 17.01 1.65 -19.01
N ILE A 185 16.08 1.86 -18.05
CA ILE A 185 14.71 2.31 -18.32
C ILE A 185 14.26 3.36 -17.30
N VAL A 186 13.39 4.24 -17.72
CA VAL A 186 12.91 5.37 -16.90
C VAL A 186 12.11 4.91 -15.68
N GLU A 187 11.41 3.81 -15.76
CA GLU A 187 10.65 3.21 -14.66
C GLU A 187 11.57 2.79 -13.49
N GLU A 188 12.79 2.31 -13.77
CA GLU A 188 13.76 1.98 -12.71
C GLU A 188 14.23 3.23 -11.98
N TYR A 189 14.49 4.34 -12.69
CA TYR A 189 14.84 5.62 -12.08
C TYR A 189 13.75 6.10 -11.12
N TYR A 190 12.50 6.21 -11.57
CA TYR A 190 11.41 6.69 -10.72
C TYR A 190 11.08 5.72 -9.59
N SER A 191 11.21 4.43 -9.81
CA SER A 191 11.05 3.44 -8.74
C SER A 191 12.07 3.66 -7.62
N THR A 192 13.33 3.88 -7.98
CA THR A 192 14.40 4.18 -7.03
C THR A 192 14.16 5.52 -6.32
N LEU A 193 13.84 6.57 -7.07
CA LEU A 193 13.56 7.89 -6.51
C LEU A 193 12.37 7.86 -5.55
N PHE A 194 11.27 7.18 -5.90
CA PHE A 194 10.10 7.07 -5.04
C PHE A 194 10.34 6.19 -3.82
N HIS A 195 11.23 5.19 -3.91
CA HIS A 195 11.65 4.39 -2.77
C HIS A 195 12.34 5.28 -1.72
N GLU A 196 13.36 6.05 -2.12
CA GLU A 196 14.08 6.96 -1.23
C GLU A 196 13.19 8.13 -0.75
N THR A 197 12.31 8.63 -1.62
CA THR A 197 11.31 9.64 -1.24
C THR A 197 10.34 9.09 -0.20
N THR A 198 9.95 7.81 -0.30
CA THR A 198 9.08 7.19 0.72
C THR A 198 9.80 7.08 2.06
N HIS A 199 11.08 6.72 2.09
CA HIS A 199 11.90 6.77 3.30
C HIS A 199 11.92 8.18 3.91
N SER A 200 12.15 9.21 3.09
CA SER A 200 12.20 10.58 3.57
C SER A 200 10.92 11.01 4.30
N THR A 201 9.76 10.48 3.93
CA THR A 201 8.51 10.76 4.66
C THR A 201 8.54 10.25 6.11
N GLY A 202 9.46 9.35 6.45
CA GLY A 202 9.67 8.84 7.82
C GLY A 202 10.35 9.82 8.77
N HIS A 203 10.93 10.89 8.27
CA HIS A 203 11.60 11.91 9.08
C HIS A 203 10.70 12.43 10.22
N SER A 204 11.33 12.83 11.35
CA SER A 204 10.63 13.29 12.55
C SER A 204 9.74 14.52 12.30
N SER A 205 10.11 15.37 11.36
CA SER A 205 9.33 16.55 10.96
C SER A 205 8.10 16.21 10.08
N ARG A 206 7.97 14.97 9.57
CA ARG A 206 6.90 14.52 8.68
C ARG A 206 6.01 13.47 9.34
N LEU A 207 6.18 12.20 9.00
CA LEU A 207 5.34 11.12 9.54
C LEU A 207 5.94 10.44 10.77
N ASN A 208 7.15 10.82 11.16
CA ASN A 208 7.85 10.38 12.37
C ASN A 208 7.83 8.85 12.55
N ARG A 209 8.29 8.12 11.53
CA ARG A 209 8.44 6.67 11.62
C ARG A 209 9.75 6.29 12.29
N ASP A 210 9.78 5.11 12.92
CA ASP A 210 11.02 4.55 13.43
C ASP A 210 11.92 4.11 12.26
N MET A 211 13.02 4.82 12.07
CA MET A 211 14.04 4.59 11.04
C MET A 211 15.39 4.17 11.65
N THR A 212 15.42 3.77 12.92
CA THR A 212 16.66 3.49 13.66
C THR A 212 17.26 2.11 13.41
N GLY A 213 16.62 1.28 12.57
CA GLY A 213 17.05 -0.08 12.29
C GLY A 213 18.39 -0.15 11.56
N HIS A 214 19.31 -1.01 12.05
CA HIS A 214 20.50 -1.37 11.30
C HIS A 214 20.15 -2.33 10.16
N PHE A 215 20.94 -2.32 9.08
CA PHE A 215 20.79 -3.24 7.96
C PHE A 215 20.62 -4.69 8.43
N GLY A 216 19.53 -5.32 8.03
CA GLY A 216 19.16 -6.69 8.42
C GLY A 216 18.37 -6.84 9.73
N SER A 217 18.12 -5.75 10.48
CA SER A 217 17.23 -5.80 11.65
C SER A 217 15.75 -5.84 11.27
N ASP A 218 14.88 -6.23 12.22
CA ASP A 218 13.42 -6.26 12.02
C ASP A 218 12.84 -4.87 11.73
N SER A 219 13.32 -3.81 12.40
CA SER A 219 12.87 -2.44 12.17
C SER A 219 13.28 -1.96 10.78
N TYR A 220 14.50 -2.23 10.35
CA TYR A 220 14.97 -1.97 8.99
C TYR A 220 14.10 -2.68 7.95
N SER A 221 13.84 -3.98 8.13
CA SER A 221 13.01 -4.75 7.22
C SER A 221 11.57 -4.22 7.11
N LYS A 222 11.01 -3.70 8.20
CA LYS A 222 9.68 -3.09 8.21
C LYS A 222 9.63 -1.78 7.43
N GLU A 223 10.67 -0.96 7.57
CA GLU A 223 10.76 0.31 6.84
C GLU A 223 11.06 0.08 5.36
N GLU A 224 11.91 -0.89 5.01
CA GLU A 224 12.14 -1.29 3.61
C GLU A 224 10.83 -1.71 2.92
N LEU A 225 9.99 -2.51 3.57
CA LEU A 225 8.70 -2.89 3.00
C LEU A 225 7.77 -1.69 2.81
N VAL A 226 7.82 -0.71 3.70
CA VAL A 226 7.06 0.55 3.53
C VAL A 226 7.53 1.30 2.29
N ALA A 227 8.85 1.42 2.10
CA ALA A 227 9.44 2.11 0.95
C ALA A 227 9.14 1.37 -0.38
N GLU A 228 9.28 0.06 -0.39
CA GLU A 228 8.94 -0.80 -1.53
C GLU A 228 7.47 -0.64 -1.97
N LEU A 229 6.55 -0.74 -1.01
CA LEU A 229 5.13 -0.55 -1.26
C LEU A 229 4.81 0.86 -1.73
N GLY A 230 5.44 1.87 -1.11
CA GLY A 230 5.26 3.27 -1.47
C GLY A 230 5.72 3.56 -2.90
N ALA A 231 6.92 3.09 -3.26
CA ALA A 231 7.47 3.22 -4.60
C ALA A 231 6.57 2.56 -5.65
N ALA A 232 6.17 1.31 -5.40
CA ALA A 232 5.32 0.57 -6.33
C ALA A 232 3.99 1.29 -6.61
N PHE A 233 3.38 1.87 -5.57
CA PHE A 233 2.13 2.63 -5.72
C PHE A 233 2.31 3.97 -6.42
N LEU A 234 3.41 4.68 -6.16
CA LEU A 234 3.69 5.96 -6.85
C LEU A 234 3.98 5.74 -8.33
N VAL A 235 4.79 4.72 -8.67
CA VAL A 235 5.07 4.32 -10.07
C VAL A 235 3.77 4.03 -10.80
N GLN A 236 2.89 3.21 -10.20
CA GLN A 236 1.57 2.91 -10.77
C GLN A 236 0.68 4.15 -10.85
N LYS A 237 0.71 5.01 -9.83
CA LYS A 237 -0.05 6.26 -9.80
C LYS A 237 0.32 7.18 -10.95
N CYS A 238 1.57 7.18 -11.37
CA CYS A 238 2.05 7.92 -12.54
C CYS A 238 1.76 7.20 -13.88
N GLY A 239 1.12 6.02 -13.85
CA GLY A 239 0.79 5.26 -15.07
C GLY A 239 1.98 4.47 -15.65
N MET A 240 3.07 4.32 -14.90
CA MET A 240 4.23 3.52 -15.27
C MET A 240 4.01 2.03 -14.96
N ASP A 241 4.67 1.16 -15.72
CA ASP A 241 4.63 -0.28 -15.49
C ASP A 241 5.58 -0.68 -14.36
N SER A 242 5.02 -0.93 -13.18
CA SER A 242 5.80 -1.35 -12.01
C SER A 242 6.51 -2.69 -12.20
N ALA A 243 6.03 -3.59 -13.07
CA ALA A 243 6.70 -4.86 -13.32
C ALA A 243 8.04 -4.69 -14.04
N LYS A 244 8.22 -3.62 -14.80
CA LYS A 244 9.49 -3.27 -15.45
C LYS A 244 10.47 -2.65 -14.47
N ALA A 245 9.97 -1.90 -13.49
CA ALA A 245 10.76 -1.14 -12.54
C ALA A 245 11.51 -2.01 -11.51
N PHE A 246 11.13 -3.27 -11.34
CA PHE A 246 11.68 -4.12 -10.29
C PHE A 246 12.29 -5.41 -10.85
N LYS A 247 13.55 -5.69 -10.48
CA LYS A 247 14.23 -6.96 -10.82
C LYS A 247 13.79 -8.04 -9.84
N ASN A 248 12.88 -8.92 -10.28
CA ASN A 248 12.39 -10.04 -9.48
C ASN A 248 13.40 -11.19 -9.47
N SER A 249 14.12 -11.36 -8.36
CA SER A 249 14.97 -12.52 -8.16
C SER A 249 14.30 -13.55 -7.23
N VAL A 250 14.63 -14.84 -7.41
CA VAL A 250 14.19 -15.89 -6.50
C VAL A 250 14.62 -15.61 -5.07
N ALA A 251 15.82 -15.06 -4.86
CA ALA A 251 16.33 -14.69 -3.55
C ALA A 251 15.48 -13.58 -2.88
N TYR A 252 15.01 -12.60 -3.65
CA TYR A 252 14.13 -11.56 -3.17
C TYR A 252 12.77 -12.11 -2.68
N ILE A 253 12.14 -12.97 -3.48
CA ILE A 253 10.88 -13.64 -3.13
C ILE A 253 11.06 -14.51 -1.87
N GLN A 254 12.15 -15.27 -1.77
CA GLN A 254 12.45 -16.11 -0.62
C GLN A 254 12.67 -15.28 0.66
N SER A 255 13.37 -14.15 0.54
CA SER A 255 13.61 -13.24 1.67
C SER A 255 12.30 -12.71 2.25
N TRP A 256 11.40 -12.17 1.42
CA TRP A 256 10.10 -11.70 1.88
C TRP A 256 9.21 -12.81 2.41
N SER A 257 9.20 -13.97 1.75
CA SER A 257 8.44 -15.14 2.22
C SER A 257 8.87 -15.59 3.62
N LYS A 258 10.16 -15.53 3.93
CA LYS A 258 10.67 -15.82 5.27
C LYS A 258 10.15 -14.79 6.29
N LYS A 259 10.32 -13.50 6.02
CA LYS A 259 9.91 -12.41 6.91
C LYS A 259 8.40 -12.42 7.20
N PHE A 260 7.56 -12.72 6.20
CA PHE A 260 6.11 -12.81 6.40
C PHE A 260 5.69 -14.02 7.24
N LYS A 261 6.44 -15.14 7.19
CA LYS A 261 6.22 -16.28 8.07
C LYS A 261 6.59 -15.98 9.53
N GLU A 262 7.60 -15.14 9.75
CA GLU A 262 8.07 -14.73 11.07
C GLU A 262 7.16 -13.66 11.71
N ASP A 263 6.61 -12.73 10.93
CA ASP A 263 5.69 -11.67 11.41
C ASP A 263 4.44 -11.56 10.54
N LYS A 264 3.34 -12.20 10.97
CA LYS A 264 2.03 -12.16 10.31
C LYS A 264 1.42 -10.76 10.19
N LYS A 265 1.86 -9.78 11.02
CA LYS A 265 1.36 -8.41 10.99
C LYS A 265 2.16 -7.51 10.06
N LEU A 266 3.30 -7.98 9.57
CA LEU A 266 4.25 -7.19 8.81
C LEU A 266 3.59 -6.49 7.61
N ILE A 267 2.94 -7.24 6.73
CA ILE A 267 2.32 -6.68 5.51
C ILE A 267 1.19 -5.69 5.83
N VAL A 268 0.37 -5.98 6.85
CA VAL A 268 -0.73 -5.10 7.26
C VAL A 268 -0.20 -3.77 7.81
N SER A 269 0.83 -3.84 8.64
CA SER A 269 1.49 -2.66 9.21
C SER A 269 2.20 -1.83 8.13
N ALA A 270 2.99 -2.48 7.28
CA ALA A 270 3.74 -1.80 6.24
C ALA A 270 2.82 -1.14 5.20
N ALA A 271 1.77 -1.85 4.74
CA ALA A 271 0.81 -1.29 3.80
C ALA A 271 0.08 -0.06 4.35
N SER A 272 -0.30 -0.07 5.64
CA SER A 272 -0.92 1.11 6.28
C SER A 272 0.04 2.30 6.36
N LYS A 273 1.32 2.07 6.64
CA LYS A 273 2.35 3.12 6.68
C LYS A 273 2.67 3.64 5.28
N ALA A 274 2.79 2.76 4.30
CA ALA A 274 3.02 3.12 2.90
C ALA A 274 1.86 3.96 2.33
N GLU A 275 0.61 3.60 2.62
CA GLU A 275 -0.56 4.38 2.21
C GLU A 275 -0.51 5.81 2.75
N LYS A 276 -0.12 5.98 4.03
CA LYS A 276 0.07 7.30 4.63
C LYS A 276 1.22 8.07 3.97
N ALA A 277 2.33 7.39 3.68
CA ALA A 277 3.48 7.98 3.00
C ALA A 277 3.12 8.46 1.59
N VAL A 278 2.47 7.61 0.79
CA VAL A 278 1.98 7.93 -0.56
C VAL A 278 1.01 9.13 -0.51
N LYS A 279 0.02 9.09 0.41
CA LYS A 279 -0.90 10.22 0.56
C LYS A 279 -0.15 11.51 0.90
N PHE A 280 0.80 11.46 1.84
CA PHE A 280 1.61 12.61 2.22
C PHE A 280 2.45 13.14 1.05
N ILE A 281 3.10 12.27 0.27
CA ILE A 281 3.86 12.65 -0.92
C ILE A 281 2.96 13.37 -1.92
N LEU A 282 1.78 12.85 -2.19
CA LEU A 282 0.86 13.39 -3.18
C LEU A 282 0.18 14.70 -2.74
N THR A 283 -0.18 14.83 -1.46
CA THR A 283 -1.08 15.90 -0.99
C THR A 283 -0.50 16.81 0.08
N GLY A 284 0.58 16.41 0.76
CA GLY A 284 1.09 17.08 1.97
C GLY A 284 0.24 16.87 3.23
N GLU A 285 -0.88 16.15 3.12
CA GLU A 285 -1.77 15.94 4.26
C GLU A 285 -1.15 14.99 5.29
N ARG A 286 -1.03 15.44 6.52
CA ARG A 286 -0.63 14.59 7.64
C ARG A 286 -1.82 13.79 8.15
N PRO A 287 -1.63 12.52 8.55
CA PRO A 287 -2.70 11.77 9.20
C PRO A 287 -3.17 12.51 10.45
N THR A 288 -4.48 12.73 10.55
CA THR A 288 -5.06 13.29 11.77
C THR A 288 -4.79 12.32 12.92
N PRO A 289 -4.24 12.77 14.06
CA PRO A 289 -4.12 11.92 15.23
C PRO A 289 -5.49 11.36 15.59
N VAL A 290 -5.60 10.06 15.74
CA VAL A 290 -6.81 9.43 16.27
C VAL A 290 -6.90 9.86 17.73
N LYS A 291 -7.82 10.80 18.02
CA LYS A 291 -8.14 11.23 19.40
C LYS A 291 -8.80 10.12 20.18
#